data_30be2e91ea81eb5b2ed5c76fa2a818e7
#
_entry.id   30be2e91ea81eb5b2ed5c76fa2a818e7
#
_cell.length_a   1.000
_cell.length_b   1.000
_cell.length_c   1.000
_cell.angle_alpha   90.00
_cell.angle_beta   90.00
_cell.angle_gamma   90.00
#
_symmetry.space_group_name_H-M   'P 1'
#
loop_
_entity.id
_entity.type
_entity.pdbx_description
1 polymer ?
#
loop_
_entity_poly.entity_id
_entity_poly.type
_entity_poly.pdbx_seq_one_letter_code
_entity_poly.pdbx_strand_id
1 'polypeptide(L)'
;SGFTIEEIEPRLFSFNSPYGACEECEGIGIKLNVDPNLVIPNVRKTIADGAIEPWSKSSSLYYAQTLSSLSKHYGFSLNDKWEKIPKKIKDIILYGSDNEEIKFSYDDGYEKYSHKKTFEGVINNLERRYLETDSDWKREEISQYQSDSKCEVCKGHRLKEEALCVKTVSYTHLTLPTTVFV
;
A
#
# COMPACT_ATOMS: atom_id res chain seq x y z
N SER A 1 25.93 -18.92 -2.04
CA SER A 1 24.75 -19.15 -1.20
C SER A 1 25.21 -19.23 0.24
N GLY A 2 24.83 -18.22 1.02
CA GLY A 2 25.29 -18.03 2.38
C GLY A 2 24.27 -18.43 3.46
N PHE A 3 23.34 -19.32 3.16
CA PHE A 3 22.38 -19.78 4.15
C PHE A 3 22.95 -20.99 4.91
N THR A 4 23.02 -20.86 6.23
CA THR A 4 23.26 -21.97 7.12
C THR A 4 21.93 -22.24 7.85
N ILE A 5 21.31 -23.37 7.57
CA ILE A 5 20.15 -23.84 8.34
C ILE A 5 20.74 -24.51 9.58
N GLU A 6 20.52 -23.91 10.76
CA GLU A 6 21.12 -24.40 12.01
C GLU A 6 20.63 -25.80 12.37
N GLU A 7 19.31 -26.03 12.29
CA GLU A 7 18.70 -27.35 12.53
C GLU A 7 17.32 -27.39 11.86
N ILE A 8 17.00 -28.52 11.21
CA ILE A 8 15.69 -28.69 10.58
C ILE A 8 14.72 -29.22 11.65
N GLU A 9 13.99 -28.28 12.24
CA GLU A 9 12.95 -28.60 13.22
C GLU A 9 11.54 -28.39 12.60
N PRO A 10 10.51 -29.11 13.10
CA PRO A 10 9.13 -28.92 12.61
C PRO A 10 8.61 -27.48 12.71
N ARG A 11 9.07 -26.72 13.71
CA ARG A 11 8.69 -25.31 13.91
C ARG A 11 9.16 -24.38 12.78
N LEU A 12 10.19 -24.77 12.02
CA LEU A 12 10.67 -24.05 10.85
C LEU A 12 9.62 -24.03 9.71
N PHE A 13 8.77 -25.04 9.64
CA PHE A 13 7.73 -25.17 8.63
C PHE A 13 6.35 -24.70 9.11
N SER A 14 6.28 -24.07 10.27
CA SER A 14 5.06 -23.55 10.84
C SER A 14 4.95 -22.04 10.58
N PHE A 15 3.94 -21.63 9.84
CA PHE A 15 3.64 -20.21 9.62
C PHE A 15 3.02 -19.51 10.85
N ASN A 16 2.67 -20.28 11.91
CA ASN A 16 2.24 -19.75 13.21
C ASN A 16 3.39 -19.63 14.21
N SER A 17 4.60 -20.04 13.84
CA SER A 17 5.79 -19.94 14.66
C SER A 17 6.68 -18.81 14.17
N PRO A 18 7.21 -17.94 15.05
CA PRO A 18 8.16 -16.90 14.67
C PRO A 18 9.43 -17.42 14.00
N TYR A 19 9.76 -18.71 14.22
CA TYR A 19 10.90 -19.37 13.59
C TYR A 19 10.69 -19.65 12.11
N GLY A 20 9.47 -19.99 11.69
CA GLY A 20 9.15 -20.35 10.30
C GLY A 20 8.34 -19.31 9.56
N ALA A 21 7.58 -18.46 10.26
CA ALA A 21 6.73 -17.43 9.67
C ALA A 21 7.57 -16.39 8.93
N CYS A 22 7.09 -15.94 7.78
CA CYS A 22 7.66 -14.79 7.08
C CYS A 22 7.58 -13.57 8.00
N GLU A 23 8.69 -12.89 8.23
CA GLU A 23 8.79 -11.75 9.14
C GLU A 23 7.96 -10.55 8.65
N GLU A 24 7.89 -10.34 7.33
CA GLU A 24 7.18 -9.20 6.73
C GLU A 24 5.65 -9.30 6.87
N CYS A 25 5.07 -10.49 6.76
CA CYS A 25 3.63 -10.70 6.85
C CYS A 25 3.21 -11.55 8.06
N GLU A 26 4.14 -11.84 8.97
CA GLU A 26 3.90 -12.62 10.20
C GLU A 26 3.18 -13.96 9.94
N GLY A 27 3.46 -14.58 8.80
CA GLY A 27 2.85 -15.85 8.40
C GLY A 27 1.44 -15.74 7.78
N ILE A 28 0.93 -14.53 7.56
CA ILE A 28 -0.38 -14.31 6.94
C ILE A 28 -0.34 -14.59 5.44
N GLY A 29 0.78 -14.25 4.77
CA GLY A 29 1.00 -14.47 3.34
C GLY A 29 0.45 -13.36 2.44
N ILE A 30 -0.36 -12.47 2.98
CA ILE A 30 -0.91 -11.29 2.29
C ILE A 30 -0.51 -10.02 3.05
N LYS A 31 -0.54 -8.90 2.34
CA LYS A 31 -0.37 -7.57 2.87
C LYS A 31 -1.49 -6.68 2.36
N LEU A 32 -2.09 -5.92 3.26
CA LEU A 32 -3.07 -4.91 2.90
C LEU A 32 -2.32 -3.67 2.40
N ASN A 33 -2.49 -3.34 1.14
CA ASN A 33 -1.92 -2.14 0.54
C ASN A 33 -3.04 -1.28 -0.03
N VAL A 34 -2.84 0.02 -0.05
CA VAL A 34 -3.79 0.95 -0.69
C VAL A 34 -3.77 0.71 -2.21
N ASP A 35 -4.94 0.36 -2.77
CA ASP A 35 -5.07 0.07 -4.21
C ASP A 35 -5.38 1.37 -4.98
N PRO A 36 -4.55 1.76 -5.95
CA PRO A 36 -4.79 2.92 -6.80
C PRO A 36 -6.15 2.89 -7.52
N ASN A 37 -6.66 1.70 -7.86
CA ASN A 37 -7.95 1.56 -8.52
C ASN A 37 -9.13 1.85 -7.58
N LEU A 38 -8.97 1.57 -6.29
CA LEU A 38 -9.98 1.93 -5.28
C LEU A 38 -9.90 3.41 -4.92
N VAL A 39 -8.71 4.00 -4.96
CA VAL A 39 -8.51 5.45 -4.77
C VAL A 39 -9.09 6.24 -5.94
N ILE A 40 -9.00 5.72 -7.16
CA ILE A 40 -9.52 6.34 -8.40
C ILE A 40 -10.50 5.37 -9.08
N PRO A 41 -11.71 5.21 -8.55
CA PRO A 41 -12.67 4.23 -9.09
C PRO A 41 -13.22 4.64 -10.46
N ASN A 42 -13.17 5.93 -10.81
CA ASN A 42 -13.68 6.42 -12.08
C ASN A 42 -12.67 7.35 -12.77
N VAL A 43 -11.94 6.80 -13.73
CA VAL A 43 -10.94 7.54 -14.52
C VAL A 43 -11.53 8.61 -15.47
N ARG A 44 -12.85 8.62 -15.66
CA ARG A 44 -13.54 9.62 -16.48
C ARG A 44 -13.89 10.89 -15.71
N LYS A 45 -13.85 10.85 -14.37
CA LYS A 45 -14.01 12.03 -13.54
C LYS A 45 -12.79 12.94 -13.61
N THR A 46 -13.02 14.21 -13.37
CA THR A 46 -11.95 15.21 -13.20
C THR A 46 -11.50 15.21 -11.73
N ILE A 47 -10.31 15.72 -11.46
CA ILE A 47 -9.84 15.89 -10.06
C ILE A 47 -10.79 16.87 -9.32
N ALA A 48 -11.26 17.91 -10.00
CA ALA A 48 -12.22 18.87 -9.45
C ALA A 48 -13.56 18.21 -9.10
N ASP A 49 -14.01 17.22 -9.89
CA ASP A 49 -15.25 16.45 -9.64
C ASP A 49 -15.04 15.27 -8.67
N GLY A 50 -13.87 15.17 -8.04
CA GLY A 50 -13.59 14.17 -7.04
C GLY A 50 -13.13 12.81 -7.61
N ALA A 51 -12.26 12.82 -8.63
CA ALA A 51 -11.64 11.58 -9.11
C ALA A 51 -10.85 10.86 -8.02
N ILE A 52 -10.21 11.62 -7.11
CA ILE A 52 -9.51 11.09 -5.93
C ILE A 52 -10.54 10.95 -4.80
N GLU A 53 -11.16 9.76 -4.71
CA GLU A 53 -12.32 9.55 -3.85
C GLU A 53 -12.05 9.82 -2.35
N PRO A 54 -10.96 9.35 -1.73
CA PRO A 54 -10.71 9.58 -0.30
C PRO A 54 -10.53 11.06 0.06
N TRP A 55 -10.04 11.88 -0.87
CA TRP A 55 -9.89 13.32 -0.64
C TRP A 55 -11.12 14.14 -1.01
N SER A 56 -11.94 13.65 -1.93
CA SER A 56 -13.19 14.30 -2.30
C SER A 56 -14.26 14.25 -1.21
N LYS A 57 -14.24 13.19 -0.39
CA LYS A 57 -15.14 13.03 0.76
C LYS A 57 -14.74 13.89 1.96
N SER A 58 -13.52 14.41 1.97
CA SER A 58 -13.05 15.27 3.05
C SER A 58 -13.59 16.69 2.91
N SER A 59 -14.16 17.22 3.97
CA SER A 59 -14.59 18.63 4.07
C SER A 59 -13.43 19.62 4.19
N SER A 60 -12.20 19.15 4.26
CA SER A 60 -11.00 19.98 4.43
C SER A 60 -10.58 20.64 3.12
N LEU A 61 -10.46 21.96 3.15
CA LEU A 61 -9.92 22.75 2.04
C LEU A 61 -8.45 22.44 1.76
N TYR A 62 -7.75 21.82 2.72
CA TYR A 62 -6.33 21.47 2.63
C TYR A 62 -6.02 20.64 1.37
N TYR A 63 -6.80 19.59 1.11
CA TYR A 63 -6.55 18.71 -0.04
C TYR A 63 -6.80 19.42 -1.38
N ALA A 64 -7.84 20.24 -1.46
CA ALA A 64 -8.14 21.01 -2.66
C ALA A 64 -7.03 22.03 -2.97
N GLN A 65 -6.51 22.71 -1.95
CA GLN A 65 -5.41 23.67 -2.08
C GLN A 65 -4.08 22.96 -2.40
N THR A 66 -3.85 21.79 -1.85
CA THR A 66 -2.69 20.95 -2.17
C THR A 66 -2.71 20.57 -3.66
N LEU A 67 -3.83 20.05 -4.15
CA LEU A 67 -3.99 19.69 -5.57
C LEU A 67 -3.88 20.91 -6.50
N SER A 68 -4.39 22.08 -6.07
CA SER A 68 -4.24 23.33 -6.83
C SER A 68 -2.77 23.76 -6.92
N SER A 69 -2.00 23.57 -5.85
CA SER A 69 -0.56 23.89 -5.85
C SER A 69 0.23 22.95 -6.77
N LEU A 70 -0.10 21.64 -6.76
CA LEU A 70 0.45 20.65 -7.67
C LEU A 70 0.12 20.97 -9.14
N SER A 71 -1.14 21.31 -9.41
CA SER A 71 -1.61 21.69 -10.74
C SER A 71 -0.80 22.88 -11.32
N LYS A 72 -0.55 23.90 -10.48
CA LYS A 72 0.27 25.07 -10.87
C LYS A 72 1.74 24.72 -11.09
N HIS A 73 2.29 23.82 -10.28
CA HIS A 73 3.70 23.44 -10.37
C HIS A 73 3.99 22.60 -11.62
N TYR A 74 3.16 21.60 -11.89
CA TYR A 74 3.33 20.67 -13.00
C TYR A 74 2.59 21.05 -14.28
N GLY A 75 1.80 22.12 -14.26
CA GLY A 75 1.12 22.66 -15.46
C GLY A 75 0.00 21.78 -16.00
N PHE A 76 -0.74 21.07 -15.14
CA PHE A 76 -1.93 20.31 -15.54
C PHE A 76 -3.21 20.98 -15.03
N SER A 77 -4.35 20.68 -15.66
CA SER A 77 -5.64 21.21 -15.25
C SER A 77 -6.38 20.24 -14.33
N LEU A 78 -6.92 20.76 -13.21
CA LEU A 78 -7.80 19.97 -12.32
C LEU A 78 -9.13 19.59 -12.99
N ASN A 79 -9.50 20.28 -14.08
CA ASN A 79 -10.71 20.02 -14.86
C ASN A 79 -10.48 18.99 -15.98
N ASP A 80 -9.25 18.51 -16.15
CA ASP A 80 -8.99 17.42 -17.08
C ASP A 80 -9.42 16.09 -16.47
N LYS A 81 -9.98 15.21 -17.33
CA LYS A 81 -10.31 13.86 -16.91
C LYS A 81 -9.04 13.12 -16.48
N TRP A 82 -9.14 12.35 -15.41
CA TRP A 82 -8.01 11.58 -14.92
C TRP A 82 -7.33 10.76 -16.01
N GLU A 83 -8.10 10.13 -16.91
CA GLU A 83 -7.54 9.35 -18.03
C GLU A 83 -6.58 10.13 -18.93
N LYS A 84 -6.82 11.46 -19.11
CA LYS A 84 -6.03 12.34 -19.98
C LYS A 84 -4.77 12.90 -19.35
N ILE A 85 -4.66 12.83 -18.03
CA ILE A 85 -3.48 13.30 -17.30
C ILE A 85 -2.29 12.40 -17.64
N PRO A 86 -1.09 12.96 -17.93
CA PRO A 86 0.11 12.19 -18.21
C PRO A 86 0.46 11.21 -17.08
N LYS A 87 0.95 10.02 -17.42
CA LYS A 87 1.30 8.97 -16.45
C LYS A 87 2.23 9.48 -15.35
N LYS A 88 3.26 10.24 -15.72
CA LYS A 88 4.22 10.82 -14.76
C LYS A 88 3.53 11.67 -13.69
N ILE A 89 2.54 12.47 -14.08
CA ILE A 89 1.79 13.32 -13.13
C ILE A 89 0.88 12.47 -12.25
N LYS A 90 0.24 11.43 -12.81
CA LYS A 90 -0.55 10.47 -12.04
C LYS A 90 0.28 9.78 -10.97
N ASP A 91 1.48 9.33 -11.35
CA ASP A 91 2.41 8.66 -10.43
C ASP A 91 2.83 9.62 -9.30
N ILE A 92 3.11 10.88 -9.61
CA ILE A 92 3.41 11.90 -8.60
C ILE A 92 2.21 12.13 -7.66
N ILE A 93 1.01 12.25 -8.19
CA ILE A 93 -0.20 12.46 -7.37
C ILE A 93 -0.42 11.25 -6.44
N LEU A 94 -0.23 10.03 -6.94
CA LEU A 94 -0.47 8.82 -6.16
C LEU A 94 0.64 8.52 -5.15
N TYR A 95 1.89 8.57 -5.58
CA TYR A 95 3.04 8.09 -4.80
C TYR A 95 3.93 9.20 -4.24
N GLY A 96 3.80 10.43 -4.75
CA GLY A 96 4.55 11.57 -4.24
C GLY A 96 5.60 12.10 -5.22
N SER A 97 6.28 13.20 -4.78
CA SER A 97 7.29 13.90 -5.58
C SER A 97 8.73 13.50 -5.23
N ASP A 98 8.92 12.41 -4.50
CA ASP A 98 10.21 11.96 -3.97
C ASP A 98 10.98 13.12 -3.29
N ASN A 99 12.09 13.54 -3.88
CA ASN A 99 12.94 14.62 -3.34
C ASN A 99 12.61 16.00 -3.94
N GLU A 100 11.61 16.12 -4.83
CA GLU A 100 11.26 17.40 -5.45
C GLU A 100 10.44 18.26 -4.49
N GLU A 101 10.97 19.43 -4.14
CA GLU A 101 10.28 20.40 -3.30
C GLU A 101 9.28 21.22 -4.11
N ILE A 102 8.03 21.21 -3.68
CA ILE A 102 6.92 21.93 -4.31
C ILE A 102 6.48 23.07 -3.38
N LYS A 103 6.22 24.24 -3.95
CA LYS A 103 5.66 25.37 -3.21
C LYS A 103 4.16 25.18 -3.04
N PHE A 104 3.73 24.87 -1.82
CA PHE A 104 2.33 24.82 -1.43
C PHE A 104 1.88 26.17 -0.88
N SER A 105 0.71 26.59 -1.28
CA SER A 105 0.06 27.82 -0.81
C SER A 105 -1.29 27.46 -0.21
N TYR A 106 -1.48 27.83 1.04
CA TYR A 106 -2.69 27.57 1.80
C TYR A 106 -3.30 28.89 2.22
N ASP A 107 -4.62 28.93 2.18
CA ASP A 107 -5.45 30.06 2.57
C ASP A 107 -6.52 29.52 3.52
N ASP A 108 -6.47 29.90 4.78
CA ASP A 108 -7.45 29.52 5.80
C ASP A 108 -8.58 30.55 5.97
N GLY A 109 -8.58 31.58 5.11
CA GLY A 109 -9.54 32.68 5.16
C GLY A 109 -9.11 33.85 6.03
N TYR A 110 -8.06 33.72 6.84
CA TYR A 110 -7.46 34.77 7.66
C TYR A 110 -6.08 35.12 7.18
N GLU A 111 -5.25 34.12 6.98
CA GLU A 111 -3.85 34.28 6.54
C GLU A 111 -3.53 33.39 5.36
N LYS A 112 -2.66 33.93 4.47
CA LYS A 112 -2.07 33.16 3.37
C LYS A 112 -0.63 32.82 3.72
N TYR A 113 -0.35 31.54 3.80
CA TYR A 113 1.00 31.08 4.03
C TYR A 113 1.46 30.14 2.92
N SER A 114 2.74 30.17 2.66
CA SER A 114 3.32 29.25 1.68
C SER A 114 4.62 28.68 2.22
N HIS A 115 4.81 27.40 1.98
CA HIS A 115 6.05 26.72 2.31
C HIS A 115 6.44 25.75 1.20
N LYS A 116 7.72 25.46 1.12
CA LYS A 116 8.24 24.44 0.23
C LYS A 116 8.38 23.13 1.02
N LYS A 117 7.86 22.06 0.48
CA LYS A 117 8.01 20.72 1.00
C LYS A 117 7.86 19.70 -0.12
N THR A 118 8.34 18.49 0.10
CA THR A 118 8.05 17.35 -0.77
C THR A 118 6.58 16.96 -0.65
N PHE A 119 6.02 16.42 -1.71
CA PHE A 119 4.67 15.91 -1.72
C PHE A 119 4.67 14.42 -1.40
N GLU A 120 3.94 14.04 -0.37
CA GLU A 120 3.90 12.67 0.13
C GLU A 120 3.19 11.69 -0.84
N GLY A 121 2.20 12.17 -1.61
CA GLY A 121 1.33 11.33 -2.42
C GLY A 121 0.07 10.87 -1.67
N VAL A 122 -0.96 10.53 -2.44
CA VAL A 122 -2.26 10.13 -1.87
C VAL A 122 -2.16 8.78 -1.17
N ILE A 123 -1.47 7.81 -1.79
CA ILE A 123 -1.34 6.44 -1.27
C ILE A 123 -0.54 6.46 0.03
N ASN A 124 0.65 7.03 0.01
CA ASN A 124 1.52 7.10 1.20
C ASN A 124 0.84 7.87 2.34
N ASN A 125 0.07 8.92 2.02
CA ASN A 125 -0.72 9.65 3.00
C ASN A 125 -1.79 8.78 3.66
N LEU A 126 -2.50 7.97 2.88
CA LEU A 126 -3.52 7.04 3.40
C LEU A 126 -2.88 5.95 4.27
N GLU A 127 -1.79 5.35 3.81
CA GLU A 127 -1.06 4.33 4.56
C GLU A 127 -0.54 4.86 5.90
N ARG A 128 0.12 6.02 5.89
CA ARG A 128 0.57 6.66 7.12
C ARG A 128 -0.59 6.97 8.06
N ARG A 129 -1.69 7.55 7.56
CA ARG A 129 -2.88 7.84 8.38
C ARG A 129 -3.54 6.59 8.94
N TYR A 130 -3.51 5.47 8.21
CA TYR A 130 -4.02 4.19 8.69
C TYR A 130 -3.23 3.69 9.91
N LEU A 131 -1.91 3.86 9.88
CA LEU A 131 -1.01 3.47 10.96
C LEU A 131 -1.08 4.42 12.17
N GLU A 132 -1.18 5.74 11.92
CA GLU A 132 -1.13 6.77 12.96
C GLU A 132 -2.49 7.00 13.65
N THR A 133 -3.60 6.55 13.07
CA THR A 133 -4.91 6.83 13.65
C THR A 133 -5.27 5.90 14.80
N ASP A 134 -5.73 6.47 15.91
CA ASP A 134 -6.28 5.72 17.06
C ASP A 134 -7.79 5.48 16.92
N SER A 135 -8.43 6.08 15.92
CA SER A 135 -9.88 5.98 15.71
C SER A 135 -10.23 4.81 14.80
N ASP A 136 -10.94 3.83 15.33
CA ASP A 136 -11.41 2.66 14.57
C ASP A 136 -12.26 3.04 13.36
N TRP A 137 -13.12 4.05 13.51
CA TRP A 137 -13.96 4.55 12.41
C TRP A 137 -13.11 5.11 11.26
N LYS A 138 -12.06 5.89 11.56
CA LYS A 138 -11.15 6.42 10.52
C LYS A 138 -10.33 5.32 9.87
N ARG A 139 -9.94 4.30 10.65
CA ARG A 139 -9.23 3.13 10.14
C ARG A 139 -10.12 2.34 9.19
N GLU A 140 -11.38 2.14 9.54
CA GLU A 140 -12.37 1.48 8.68
C GLU A 140 -12.65 2.29 7.40
N GLU A 141 -12.74 3.61 7.50
CA GLU A 141 -12.87 4.49 6.32
C GLU A 141 -11.69 4.33 5.34
N ILE A 142 -10.46 4.24 5.84
CA ILE A 142 -9.27 4.07 5.00
C ILE A 142 -9.19 2.64 4.46
N SER A 143 -9.60 1.62 5.22
CA SER A 143 -9.56 0.22 4.82
C SER A 143 -10.37 -0.08 3.56
N GLN A 144 -11.40 0.73 3.25
CA GLN A 144 -12.18 0.63 2.02
C GLN A 144 -11.35 0.83 0.74
N TYR A 145 -10.18 1.48 0.86
CA TYR A 145 -9.25 1.73 -0.25
C TYR A 145 -8.08 0.75 -0.27
N GLN A 146 -8.10 -0.26 0.60
CA GLN A 146 -7.09 -1.31 0.65
C GLN A 146 -7.55 -2.57 -0.06
N SER A 147 -6.62 -3.26 -0.69
CA SER A 147 -6.82 -4.59 -1.24
C SER A 147 -5.74 -5.54 -0.77
N ASP A 148 -6.10 -6.83 -0.77
CA ASP A 148 -5.17 -7.91 -0.43
C ASP A 148 -4.16 -8.08 -1.57
N SER A 149 -2.90 -7.93 -1.25
CA SER A 149 -1.80 -8.28 -2.15
C SER A 149 -0.97 -9.40 -1.55
N LYS A 150 -0.38 -10.23 -2.41
CA LYS A 150 0.57 -11.24 -1.93
C LYS A 150 1.76 -10.54 -1.31
N CYS A 151 2.19 -11.02 -0.15
CA CYS A 151 3.41 -10.53 0.47
C CYS A 151 4.58 -10.62 -0.53
N GLU A 152 5.29 -9.53 -0.74
CA GLU A 152 6.38 -9.45 -1.73
C GLU A 152 7.58 -10.32 -1.35
N VAL A 153 7.81 -10.53 -0.05
CA VAL A 153 8.92 -11.33 0.47
C VAL A 153 8.63 -12.82 0.29
N CYS A 154 7.56 -13.32 0.89
CA CYS A 154 7.24 -14.75 0.81
C CYS A 154 6.36 -15.12 -0.40
N LYS A 155 5.93 -14.18 -1.22
CA LYS A 155 5.08 -14.36 -2.41
C LYS A 155 3.80 -15.16 -2.14
N GLY A 156 3.28 -15.05 -0.91
CA GLY A 156 2.10 -15.78 -0.44
C GLY A 156 2.38 -17.13 0.20
N HIS A 157 3.64 -17.56 0.28
CA HIS A 157 4.01 -18.85 0.87
C HIS A 157 3.98 -18.87 2.40
N ARG A 158 3.89 -17.71 3.06
CA ARG A 158 3.77 -17.55 4.51
C ARG A 158 5.00 -17.87 5.34
N LEU A 159 5.99 -18.50 4.74
CA LEU A 159 7.21 -18.99 5.40
C LEU A 159 8.42 -18.13 5.02
N LYS A 160 9.44 -18.18 5.86
CA LYS A 160 10.75 -17.61 5.57
C LYS A 160 11.42 -18.33 4.39
N GLU A 161 12.36 -17.66 3.74
CA GLU A 161 13.06 -18.20 2.58
C GLU A 161 13.85 -19.48 2.93
N GLU A 162 14.42 -19.56 4.13
CA GLU A 162 15.12 -20.74 4.62
C GLU A 162 14.22 -21.98 4.66
N ALA A 163 12.98 -21.81 5.12
CA ALA A 163 12.02 -22.90 5.15
C ALA A 163 11.60 -23.34 3.73
N LEU A 164 11.47 -22.37 2.80
CA LEU A 164 11.11 -22.63 1.42
C LEU A 164 12.23 -23.28 0.60
N CYS A 165 13.49 -23.15 1.02
CA CYS A 165 14.63 -23.78 0.39
C CYS A 165 14.71 -25.30 0.63
N VAL A 166 14.03 -25.80 1.68
CA VAL A 166 14.02 -27.24 1.99
C VAL A 166 13.08 -27.96 1.03
N LYS A 167 13.64 -28.79 0.17
CA LYS A 167 12.89 -29.60 -0.81
C LYS A 167 12.91 -31.06 -0.40
N THR A 168 11.74 -31.68 -0.30
CA THR A 168 11.61 -33.12 -0.12
C THR A 168 11.78 -33.83 -1.45
N VAL A 169 12.53 -34.91 -1.48
CA VAL A 169 13.07 -35.53 -2.71
C VAL A 169 12.03 -36.28 -3.54
N SER A 170 10.81 -36.53 -3.11
CA SER A 170 9.80 -37.14 -3.93
C SER A 170 8.41 -37.08 -3.33
N TYR A 171 7.45 -36.60 -4.11
CA TYR A 171 6.02 -36.63 -3.77
C TYR A 171 5.44 -38.04 -3.69
N THR A 172 6.09 -39.01 -4.29
CA THR A 172 5.58 -40.36 -4.42
C THR A 172 5.65 -41.18 -3.13
N HIS A 173 6.35 -40.69 -2.10
CA HIS A 173 6.55 -41.44 -0.85
C HIS A 173 5.88 -40.82 0.39
N LEU A 174 5.11 -39.75 0.22
CA LEU A 174 4.28 -39.14 1.28
C LEU A 174 2.82 -39.63 1.28
N THR A 175 2.53 -40.76 0.71
CA THR A 175 1.35 -41.49 1.14
C THR A 175 1.66 -42.08 2.51
N LEU A 176 1.18 -41.41 3.55
CA LEU A 176 1.10 -42.02 4.87
C LEU A 176 0.52 -43.42 4.71
N PRO A 177 1.17 -44.49 5.21
CA PRO A 177 0.53 -45.78 5.25
C PRO A 177 -0.70 -45.63 6.13
N THR A 178 -1.86 -45.69 5.54
CA THR A 178 -3.11 -45.89 6.25
C THR A 178 -2.98 -47.26 6.88
N THR A 179 -2.55 -47.32 8.12
CA THR A 179 -2.69 -48.49 8.94
C THR A 179 -4.18 -48.69 9.15
N VAL A 180 -4.76 -49.54 8.32
CA VAL A 180 -6.06 -50.12 8.58
C VAL A 180 -5.83 -51.11 9.75
N PHE A 181 -6.27 -50.69 10.92
CA PHE A 181 -6.44 -51.64 12.02
C PHE A 181 -7.70 -52.41 11.73
N VAL A 182 -7.53 -53.71 11.54
CA VAL A 182 -8.61 -54.74 11.61
C VAL A 182 -8.95 -54.98 13.05
#